data_3387a53b172954000258dca74524df01
#
_entry.id   3387a53b172954000258dca74524df01
#
_cell.length_a   1.000
_cell.length_b   1.000
_cell.length_c   1.000
_cell.angle_alpha   90.00
_cell.angle_beta   90.00
_cell.angle_gamma   90.00
#
_symmetry.space_group_name_H-M   'P 1'
#
loop_
_entity.id
_entity.type
_entity.pdbx_description
1 polymer ?
#
loop_
_entity_poly.entity_id
_entity_poly.type
_entity_poly.pdbx_seq_one_letter_code
_entity_poly.pdbx_strand_id
1 'polypeptide(L)'
;MDTYSIAVLQLKNAVTAALKKAIEKEELPNAEIPDFIIETPADSSHGDFATNAAMAGAKSFRMPPFKIAQAITANLDLDGTMFDRFETAGPGFINFFLGADFYTGVIEEITSNPEGYGQSDYGKDEKVMVEFVSANPTGPMHMGNARGGALGDCLAAVLNKAGYSAYREFYVNDAGNQIEKFGCSLEARYLQIFKGDEIEFPEDGYQGADITELAKEYAEINGDSLVEADSEARKKALVDYALPKNIKKMQEDMAAYKIVYDKWFFESELHNSGEVKGVVDLLTEKGLTYEQDGAVWYKNKEVLTNKLLAEGKTQQYIDNLELKDDVLIRQNGNPTYFAADIAYHKNKFDRGFTTLIDVWGADHHGHVMRMKGAMDAIGYDGDKLNVVLMQLVKLVRGGELVKMSKRTGKAIQLRDLLEEVPVDSARFLFNTREANTQMDFDLDLAVTQDNQNPVYYVQYAHARICSIFKALAKDGITPRDCSKDELALLTAPEEKELISHLALYTNEIISAAKDYDPTKITRYVTKLATLFHKFYNACRVKGEEEPLMQARLALCGCVRSVIKNVLTMFNITCPESM
;
A
#
# COMPACT_ATOMS: atom_id res chain seq x y z
N MET A 1 19.15 -0.22 -14.25
CA MET A 1 17.98 0.25 -15.06
C MET A 1 17.46 -0.96 -15.78
N ASP A 2 16.18 -1.24 -15.69
CA ASP A 2 15.53 -2.39 -16.34
C ASP A 2 15.38 -2.18 -17.87
N THR A 3 15.13 -3.28 -18.59
CA THR A 3 15.01 -3.29 -20.07
C THR A 3 13.94 -2.31 -20.57
N TYR A 4 12.79 -2.20 -19.88
CA TYR A 4 11.73 -1.25 -20.23
C TYR A 4 12.21 0.21 -20.12
N SER A 5 12.86 0.56 -19.01
CA SER A 5 13.39 1.89 -18.77
C SER A 5 14.50 2.26 -19.78
N ILE A 6 15.32 1.28 -20.17
CA ILE A 6 16.34 1.46 -21.23
C ILE A 6 15.63 1.77 -22.57
N ALA A 7 14.59 1.04 -22.94
CA ALA A 7 13.85 1.27 -24.18
C ALA A 7 13.22 2.68 -24.20
N VAL A 8 12.59 3.11 -23.11
CA VAL A 8 12.02 4.47 -22.97
C VAL A 8 13.11 5.53 -23.12
N LEU A 9 14.27 5.34 -22.49
CA LEU A 9 15.40 6.27 -22.58
C LEU A 9 15.97 6.34 -24.01
N GLN A 10 16.11 5.20 -24.69
CA GLN A 10 16.55 5.13 -26.08
C GLN A 10 15.62 5.94 -27.00
N LEU A 11 14.30 5.77 -26.85
CA LEU A 11 13.32 6.55 -27.64
C LEU A 11 13.40 8.04 -27.33
N LYS A 12 13.47 8.42 -26.06
CA LYS A 12 13.59 9.84 -25.68
C LYS A 12 14.84 10.47 -26.31
N ASN A 13 15.95 9.75 -26.32
CA ASN A 13 17.20 10.20 -26.93
C ASN A 13 17.09 10.26 -28.46
N ALA A 14 16.54 9.24 -29.12
CA ALA A 14 16.39 9.19 -30.58
C ALA A 14 15.48 10.33 -31.08
N VAL A 15 14.33 10.54 -30.43
CA VAL A 15 13.39 11.63 -30.77
C VAL A 15 14.04 13.01 -30.54
N THR A 16 14.77 13.17 -29.42
CA THR A 16 15.49 14.42 -29.13
C THR A 16 16.59 14.69 -30.17
N ALA A 17 17.32 13.65 -30.57
CA ALA A 17 18.36 13.78 -31.62
C ALA A 17 17.73 14.12 -32.98
N ALA A 18 16.59 13.50 -33.33
CA ALA A 18 15.85 13.82 -34.56
C ALA A 18 15.37 15.27 -34.60
N LEU A 19 14.84 15.79 -33.46
CA LEU A 19 14.42 17.18 -33.33
C LEU A 19 15.61 18.15 -33.53
N LYS A 20 16.76 17.84 -32.91
CA LYS A 20 18.01 18.66 -33.10
C LYS A 20 18.46 18.65 -34.54
N LYS A 21 18.52 17.48 -35.20
CA LYS A 21 18.89 17.38 -36.62
C LYS A 21 17.93 18.16 -37.52
N ALA A 22 16.61 18.12 -37.26
CA ALA A 22 15.60 18.86 -38.00
C ALA A 22 15.77 20.40 -37.83
N ILE A 23 16.17 20.88 -36.65
CA ILE A 23 16.48 22.28 -36.40
C ILE A 23 17.77 22.68 -37.14
N GLU A 24 18.82 21.86 -37.08
CA GLU A 24 20.11 22.11 -37.80
C GLU A 24 19.95 22.16 -39.32
N LYS A 25 18.98 21.38 -39.85
CA LYS A 25 18.63 21.38 -41.27
C LYS A 25 17.63 22.48 -41.67
N GLU A 26 17.23 23.32 -40.74
CA GLU A 26 16.22 24.37 -40.96
C GLU A 26 14.82 23.82 -41.36
N GLU A 27 14.57 22.52 -41.12
CA GLU A 27 13.26 21.90 -41.30
C GLU A 27 12.28 22.30 -40.18
N LEU A 28 12.83 22.61 -38.98
CA LEU A 28 12.15 23.21 -37.86
C LEU A 28 12.81 24.56 -37.48
N PRO A 29 12.02 25.53 -37.02
CA PRO A 29 12.56 26.78 -36.47
C PRO A 29 13.53 26.54 -35.33
N ASN A 30 14.54 27.41 -35.18
CA ASN A 30 15.45 27.38 -34.05
C ASN A 30 14.71 27.83 -32.79
N ALA A 31 14.22 26.85 -31.99
CA ALA A 31 13.49 27.06 -30.76
C ALA A 31 13.87 25.98 -29.74
N GLU A 32 13.56 26.23 -28.49
CA GLU A 32 13.74 25.27 -27.39
C GLU A 32 12.87 24.03 -27.62
N ILE A 33 13.48 22.84 -27.48
CA ILE A 33 12.75 21.56 -27.54
C ILE A 33 11.93 21.41 -26.25
N PRO A 34 10.60 21.35 -26.32
CA PRO A 34 9.77 21.19 -25.14
C PRO A 34 9.91 19.79 -24.54
N ASP A 35 9.55 19.66 -23.27
CA ASP A 35 9.38 18.33 -22.68
C ASP A 35 8.26 17.58 -23.39
N PHE A 36 8.51 16.30 -23.63
CA PHE A 36 7.55 15.37 -24.23
C PHE A 36 7.58 14.02 -23.50
N ILE A 37 6.51 13.27 -23.65
CA ILE A 37 6.35 11.96 -23.02
C ILE A 37 6.53 10.83 -24.03
N ILE A 38 7.00 9.71 -23.50
CA ILE A 38 6.92 8.39 -24.13
C ILE A 38 5.92 7.60 -23.31
N GLU A 39 4.91 7.04 -23.95
CA GLU A 39 3.83 6.29 -23.29
C GLU A 39 3.52 5.00 -24.03
N THR A 40 2.91 4.04 -23.34
CA THR A 40 2.38 2.82 -23.95
C THR A 40 0.94 3.10 -24.42
N PRO A 41 0.62 2.96 -25.72
CA PRO A 41 -0.73 3.16 -26.21
C PRO A 41 -1.72 2.18 -25.57
N ALA A 42 -2.97 2.65 -25.34
CA ALA A 42 -4.04 1.79 -24.82
C ALA A 42 -4.46 0.72 -25.82
N ASP A 43 -4.35 1.02 -27.11
CA ASP A 43 -4.65 0.09 -28.24
C ASP A 43 -3.33 -0.36 -28.86
N SER A 44 -3.04 -1.65 -28.78
CA SER A 44 -1.82 -2.27 -29.32
C SER A 44 -1.68 -2.15 -30.85
N SER A 45 -2.75 -1.83 -31.58
CA SER A 45 -2.66 -1.52 -33.01
C SER A 45 -1.87 -0.24 -33.28
N HIS A 46 -1.72 0.62 -32.29
CA HIS A 46 -0.92 1.85 -32.32
C HIS A 46 0.54 1.64 -31.89
N GLY A 47 1.05 0.41 -31.94
CA GLY A 47 2.42 0.07 -31.55
C GLY A 47 2.60 -0.19 -30.06
N ASP A 48 3.86 -0.36 -29.65
CA ASP A 48 4.23 -0.66 -28.27
C ASP A 48 4.50 0.60 -27.45
N PHE A 49 4.99 1.66 -28.10
CA PHE A 49 5.23 2.98 -27.53
C PHE A 49 4.74 4.08 -28.45
N ALA A 50 4.41 5.22 -27.89
CA ALA A 50 4.05 6.42 -28.63
C ALA A 50 4.69 7.67 -28.00
N THR A 51 4.92 8.71 -28.82
CA THR A 51 5.33 10.01 -28.32
C THR A 51 4.41 11.12 -28.80
N ASN A 52 4.19 12.11 -27.94
CA ASN A 52 3.48 13.35 -28.25
C ASN A 52 4.43 14.50 -28.63
N ALA A 53 5.72 14.24 -28.89
CA ALA A 53 6.75 15.26 -29.10
C ALA A 53 6.37 16.32 -30.13
N ALA A 54 5.72 15.91 -31.23
CA ALA A 54 5.28 16.86 -32.24
C ALA A 54 4.13 17.78 -31.77
N MET A 55 3.22 17.26 -30.96
CA MET A 55 2.13 18.06 -30.37
C MET A 55 2.67 19.02 -29.31
N ALA A 56 3.56 18.55 -28.44
CA ALA A 56 4.24 19.37 -27.43
C ALA A 56 5.02 20.51 -28.12
N GLY A 57 5.68 20.22 -29.26
CA GLY A 57 6.46 21.17 -30.05
C GLY A 57 5.66 22.22 -30.81
N ALA A 58 4.35 22.05 -30.98
CA ALA A 58 3.54 22.92 -31.85
C ALA A 58 3.62 24.43 -31.50
N LYS A 59 3.63 24.74 -30.19
CA LYS A 59 3.72 26.12 -29.71
C LYS A 59 5.14 26.69 -29.85
N SER A 60 6.17 25.90 -29.51
CA SER A 60 7.58 26.31 -29.58
C SER A 60 8.00 26.55 -31.01
N PHE A 61 7.72 25.64 -31.94
CA PHE A 61 8.09 25.74 -33.35
C PHE A 61 7.07 26.53 -34.17
N ARG A 62 5.91 26.92 -33.62
CA ARG A 62 4.84 27.64 -34.35
C ARG A 62 4.43 26.92 -35.65
N MET A 63 4.38 25.59 -35.61
CA MET A 63 4.08 24.75 -36.75
C MET A 63 2.97 23.75 -36.40
N PRO A 64 2.18 23.28 -37.38
CA PRO A 64 1.22 22.20 -37.15
C PRO A 64 1.94 20.92 -36.70
N PRO A 65 1.40 20.19 -35.68
CA PRO A 65 2.04 18.97 -35.18
C PRO A 65 2.37 17.94 -36.25
N PHE A 66 1.50 17.75 -37.24
CA PHE A 66 1.75 16.84 -38.36
C PHE A 66 3.06 17.17 -39.10
N LYS A 67 3.35 18.45 -39.37
CA LYS A 67 4.60 18.86 -40.02
C LYS A 67 5.83 18.62 -39.14
N ILE A 68 5.67 18.83 -37.84
CA ILE A 68 6.74 18.55 -36.86
C ILE A 68 6.99 17.04 -36.82
N ALA A 69 5.94 16.20 -36.80
CA ALA A 69 6.08 14.75 -36.84
C ALA A 69 6.80 14.28 -38.10
N GLN A 70 6.50 14.88 -39.27
CA GLN A 70 7.23 14.60 -40.51
C GLN A 70 8.71 14.98 -40.41
N ALA A 71 9.05 16.14 -39.85
CA ALA A 71 10.43 16.54 -39.65
C ALA A 71 11.17 15.62 -38.67
N ILE A 72 10.52 15.21 -37.57
CA ILE A 72 11.09 14.22 -36.64
C ILE A 72 11.37 12.91 -37.39
N THR A 73 10.36 12.33 -38.04
CA THR A 73 10.49 11.01 -38.70
C THR A 73 11.46 10.99 -39.86
N ALA A 74 11.65 12.13 -40.58
CA ALA A 74 12.67 12.26 -41.64
C ALA A 74 14.11 12.24 -41.09
N ASN A 75 14.31 12.53 -39.80
CA ASN A 75 15.61 12.59 -39.15
C ASN A 75 15.78 11.51 -38.05
N LEU A 76 14.78 10.68 -37.85
CA LEU A 76 14.79 9.65 -36.81
C LEU A 76 15.69 8.49 -37.23
N ASP A 77 16.52 8.08 -36.30
CA ASP A 77 17.43 6.95 -36.42
C ASP A 77 17.18 5.99 -35.26
N LEU A 78 16.84 4.75 -35.56
CA LEU A 78 16.60 3.69 -34.58
C LEU A 78 17.75 2.67 -34.50
N ASP A 79 18.85 2.85 -35.27
CA ASP A 79 19.97 1.94 -35.24
C ASP A 79 20.58 1.83 -33.84
N GLY A 80 20.78 0.60 -33.37
CA GLY A 80 21.29 0.32 -32.03
C GLY A 80 20.26 0.52 -30.91
N THR A 81 18.98 0.71 -31.24
CA THR A 81 17.88 0.75 -30.26
C THR A 81 17.12 -0.58 -30.23
N MET A 82 16.22 -0.73 -29.28
CA MET A 82 15.33 -1.90 -29.16
C MET A 82 14.07 -1.81 -30.06
N PHE A 83 14.06 -0.92 -31.07
CA PHE A 83 12.91 -0.66 -31.93
C PHE A 83 13.21 -0.95 -33.39
N ASP A 84 12.30 -1.65 -34.06
CA ASP A 84 12.44 -2.04 -35.47
C ASP A 84 11.89 -0.99 -36.43
N ARG A 85 10.81 -0.31 -36.04
CA ARG A 85 10.10 0.63 -36.92
C ARG A 85 9.26 1.65 -36.15
N PHE A 86 8.86 2.68 -36.87
CA PHE A 86 7.93 3.70 -36.38
C PHE A 86 6.88 4.03 -37.45
N GLU A 87 5.76 4.61 -37.01
CA GLU A 87 4.67 5.07 -37.87
C GLU A 87 4.12 6.40 -37.32
N THR A 88 3.77 7.33 -38.22
CA THR A 88 3.05 8.55 -37.82
C THR A 88 1.56 8.25 -37.72
N ALA A 89 0.89 8.75 -36.69
CA ALA A 89 -0.53 8.53 -36.45
C ALA A 89 -1.26 9.83 -36.07
N GLY A 90 -2.49 9.94 -36.53
CA GLY A 90 -3.39 11.04 -36.18
C GLY A 90 -2.79 12.44 -36.36
N PRO A 91 -3.02 13.36 -35.40
CA PRO A 91 -2.62 14.76 -35.56
C PRO A 91 -1.13 15.04 -35.31
N GLY A 92 -0.31 14.02 -35.04
CA GLY A 92 1.14 14.21 -34.79
C GLY A 92 1.73 13.25 -33.77
N PHE A 93 1.07 12.14 -33.45
CA PHE A 93 1.70 11.03 -32.72
C PHE A 93 2.71 10.29 -33.60
N ILE A 94 3.74 9.79 -32.98
CA ILE A 94 4.68 8.85 -33.60
C ILE A 94 4.66 7.58 -32.76
N ASN A 95 4.26 6.48 -33.37
CA ASN A 95 4.16 5.16 -32.77
C ASN A 95 5.41 4.35 -33.10
N PHE A 96 5.90 3.59 -32.13
CA PHE A 96 7.10 2.76 -32.23
C PHE A 96 6.79 1.31 -31.96
N PHE A 97 7.49 0.42 -32.62
CA PHE A 97 7.31 -1.02 -32.51
C PHE A 97 8.61 -1.67 -32.07
N LEU A 98 8.51 -2.52 -31.07
CA LEU A 98 9.63 -3.21 -30.45
C LEU A 98 10.22 -4.28 -31.36
N GLY A 99 11.54 -4.33 -31.39
CA GLY A 99 12.33 -5.37 -32.04
C GLY A 99 12.63 -6.57 -31.13
N ALA A 100 13.26 -7.57 -31.70
CA ALA A 100 13.61 -8.81 -30.99
C ALA A 100 14.49 -8.56 -29.76
N ASP A 101 15.38 -7.58 -29.81
CA ASP A 101 16.32 -7.24 -28.73
C ASP A 101 15.62 -6.83 -27.42
N PHE A 102 14.44 -6.23 -27.49
CA PHE A 102 13.64 -5.93 -26.31
C PHE A 102 13.15 -7.23 -25.65
N TYR A 103 12.51 -8.11 -26.42
CA TYR A 103 11.90 -9.33 -25.88
C TYR A 103 12.96 -10.28 -25.31
N THR A 104 14.09 -10.44 -26.01
CA THR A 104 15.20 -11.27 -25.52
C THR A 104 15.83 -10.64 -24.27
N GLY A 105 16.03 -9.32 -24.25
CA GLY A 105 16.56 -8.61 -23.11
C GLY A 105 15.73 -8.75 -21.83
N VAL A 106 14.39 -8.70 -21.93
CA VAL A 106 13.50 -8.92 -20.77
C VAL A 106 13.67 -10.33 -20.19
N ILE A 107 13.75 -11.36 -21.04
CA ILE A 107 13.93 -12.73 -20.56
C ILE A 107 15.32 -12.91 -19.93
N GLU A 108 16.37 -12.39 -20.57
CA GLU A 108 17.75 -12.42 -20.04
C GLU A 108 17.84 -11.71 -18.68
N GLU A 109 17.19 -10.54 -18.54
CA GLU A 109 17.14 -9.80 -17.28
C GLU A 109 16.50 -10.62 -16.16
N ILE A 110 15.32 -11.21 -16.41
CA ILE A 110 14.61 -12.00 -15.40
C ILE A 110 15.37 -13.27 -15.07
N THR A 111 15.93 -13.97 -16.06
CA THR A 111 16.64 -15.22 -15.84
C THR A 111 17.96 -15.02 -15.13
N SER A 112 18.63 -13.88 -15.33
CA SER A 112 19.89 -13.55 -14.64
C SER A 112 19.70 -13.25 -13.15
N ASN A 113 18.55 -12.71 -12.75
CA ASN A 113 18.23 -12.39 -11.35
C ASN A 113 16.74 -12.62 -11.03
N PRO A 114 16.26 -13.86 -11.04
CA PRO A 114 14.83 -14.15 -10.94
C PRO A 114 14.19 -13.71 -9.61
N GLU A 115 14.92 -13.76 -8.49
CA GLU A 115 14.41 -13.35 -7.17
C GLU A 115 14.49 -11.83 -6.97
N GLY A 116 15.51 -11.18 -7.53
CA GLY A 116 15.69 -9.73 -7.44
C GLY A 116 14.89 -8.93 -8.47
N TYR A 117 14.34 -9.58 -9.50
CA TYR A 117 13.58 -8.86 -10.52
C TYR A 117 12.42 -8.05 -9.93
N GLY A 118 12.25 -6.83 -10.41
CA GLY A 118 11.31 -5.85 -9.86
C GLY A 118 11.89 -4.98 -8.73
N GLN A 119 13.09 -5.29 -8.19
CA GLN A 119 13.76 -4.41 -7.24
C GLN A 119 14.29 -3.16 -7.95
N SER A 120 14.07 -1.99 -7.34
CA SER A 120 14.62 -0.72 -7.84
C SER A 120 15.28 0.09 -6.72
N ASP A 121 15.99 1.12 -7.09
CA ASP A 121 16.59 2.12 -6.20
C ASP A 121 15.82 3.45 -6.21
N TYR A 122 14.57 3.43 -6.68
CA TYR A 122 13.73 4.63 -6.81
C TYR A 122 13.62 5.39 -5.50
N GLY A 123 13.41 4.66 -4.39
CA GLY A 123 13.28 5.21 -3.05
C GLY A 123 14.58 5.68 -2.40
N LYS A 124 15.76 5.40 -2.98
CA LYS A 124 17.10 5.83 -2.51
C LYS A 124 17.33 5.62 -1.01
N ASP A 125 16.85 4.50 -0.48
CA ASP A 125 16.90 4.14 0.94
C ASP A 125 16.25 5.19 1.88
N GLU A 126 15.36 6.04 1.36
CA GLU A 126 14.60 6.99 2.17
C GLU A 126 13.84 6.25 3.27
N LYS A 127 13.99 6.72 4.51
CA LYS A 127 13.33 6.12 5.68
C LYS A 127 11.88 6.54 5.75
N VAL A 128 10.99 5.61 5.51
CA VAL A 128 9.54 5.82 5.52
C VAL A 128 8.91 5.03 6.64
N MET A 129 8.03 5.64 7.42
CA MET A 129 7.19 4.92 8.38
C MET A 129 5.82 4.67 7.80
N VAL A 130 5.32 3.44 7.93
CA VAL A 130 3.94 3.07 7.62
C VAL A 130 3.26 2.65 8.92
N GLU A 131 2.33 3.48 9.40
CA GLU A 131 1.48 3.17 10.54
C GLU A 131 0.13 2.65 10.06
N PHE A 132 -0.30 1.52 10.61
CA PHE A 132 -1.57 0.93 10.20
C PHE A 132 -2.17 0.02 11.27
N VAL A 133 -3.49 -0.14 11.22
CA VAL A 133 -4.35 -0.80 12.23
C VAL A 133 -4.50 0.04 13.49
N SER A 134 -3.48 0.16 14.32
CA SER A 134 -3.44 1.01 15.54
C SER A 134 -4.73 0.95 16.37
N ALA A 135 -5.21 -0.28 16.64
CA ALA A 135 -6.46 -0.52 17.36
C ALA A 135 -6.27 -0.38 18.87
N ASN A 136 -7.32 0.06 19.59
CA ASN A 136 -7.31 0.18 21.06
C ASN A 136 -7.19 -1.20 21.73
N PRO A 137 -6.34 -1.36 22.76
CA PRO A 137 -6.11 -2.64 23.44
C PRO A 137 -7.19 -2.95 24.51
N THR A 138 -8.40 -2.41 24.34
CA THR A 138 -9.52 -2.58 25.27
C THR A 138 -10.43 -3.76 24.97
N GLY A 139 -10.09 -4.56 23.96
CA GLY A 139 -10.81 -5.75 23.54
C GLY A 139 -10.20 -6.40 22.30
N PRO A 140 -10.84 -7.46 21.76
CA PRO A 140 -10.38 -8.14 20.56
C PRO A 140 -10.49 -7.25 19.31
N MET A 141 -9.58 -7.44 18.35
CA MET A 141 -9.61 -6.69 17.11
C MET A 141 -10.84 -7.04 16.27
N HIS A 142 -11.47 -6.00 15.71
CA HIS A 142 -12.62 -6.14 14.82
C HIS A 142 -12.15 -6.54 13.40
N MET A 143 -13.00 -7.27 12.65
CA MET A 143 -12.69 -7.65 11.27
C MET A 143 -12.35 -6.46 10.36
N GLY A 144 -12.85 -5.26 10.65
CA GLY A 144 -12.50 -4.04 9.92
C GLY A 144 -11.00 -3.73 9.91
N ASN A 145 -10.25 -4.20 10.93
CA ASN A 145 -8.80 -4.06 10.99
C ASN A 145 -8.07 -4.94 9.97
N ALA A 146 -8.72 -5.99 9.43
CA ALA A 146 -8.12 -6.89 8.44
C ALA A 146 -7.72 -6.16 7.16
N ARG A 147 -8.58 -5.27 6.64
CA ARG A 147 -8.28 -4.50 5.44
C ARG A 147 -7.10 -3.56 5.65
N GLY A 148 -7.12 -2.80 6.75
CA GLY A 148 -6.01 -1.90 7.10
C GLY A 148 -4.69 -2.64 7.30
N GLY A 149 -4.74 -3.82 7.92
CA GLY A 149 -3.60 -4.70 8.10
C GLY A 149 -3.00 -5.18 6.76
N ALA A 150 -3.84 -5.72 5.87
CA ALA A 150 -3.39 -6.18 4.56
C ALA A 150 -2.83 -5.02 3.71
N LEU A 151 -3.54 -3.89 3.68
CA LEU A 151 -3.15 -2.70 2.92
C LEU A 151 -1.80 -2.15 3.40
N GLY A 152 -1.66 -1.90 4.72
CA GLY A 152 -0.45 -1.29 5.29
C GLY A 152 0.78 -2.18 5.15
N ASP A 153 0.64 -3.49 5.43
CA ASP A 153 1.75 -4.43 5.29
C ASP A 153 2.20 -4.61 3.82
N CYS A 154 1.24 -4.74 2.89
CA CYS A 154 1.56 -4.81 1.46
C CYS A 154 2.15 -3.50 0.93
N LEU A 155 1.68 -2.34 1.41
CA LEU A 155 2.25 -1.04 1.05
C LEU A 155 3.71 -0.93 1.51
N ALA A 156 4.01 -1.30 2.76
CA ALA A 156 5.39 -1.31 3.26
C ALA A 156 6.29 -2.27 2.44
N ALA A 157 5.76 -3.41 2.02
CA ALA A 157 6.49 -4.36 1.17
C ALA A 157 6.77 -3.78 -0.23
N VAL A 158 5.79 -3.10 -0.84
CA VAL A 158 5.94 -2.40 -2.14
C VAL A 158 6.98 -1.29 -2.04
N LEU A 159 6.94 -0.47 -0.98
CA LEU A 159 7.93 0.57 -0.74
C LEU A 159 9.35 0.00 -0.62
N ASN A 160 9.54 -1.08 0.14
CA ASN A 160 10.84 -1.76 0.23
C ASN A 160 11.30 -2.31 -1.12
N LYS A 161 10.39 -2.87 -1.93
CA LYS A 161 10.71 -3.35 -3.28
C LYS A 161 11.05 -2.20 -4.23
N ALA A 162 10.48 -1.02 -4.02
CA ALA A 162 10.81 0.21 -4.76
C ALA A 162 12.10 0.90 -4.27
N GLY A 163 12.79 0.37 -3.26
CA GLY A 163 14.08 0.89 -2.77
C GLY A 163 13.97 1.92 -1.63
N TYR A 164 12.83 2.01 -0.95
CA TYR A 164 12.70 2.73 0.31
C TYR A 164 13.12 1.83 1.48
N SER A 165 13.38 2.44 2.64
CA SER A 165 13.52 1.75 3.93
C SER A 165 12.22 1.92 4.72
N ALA A 166 11.22 1.07 4.43
CA ALA A 166 9.90 1.17 5.03
C ALA A 166 9.84 0.42 6.36
N TYR A 167 9.38 1.12 7.39
CA TYR A 167 9.26 0.67 8.78
C TYR A 167 7.78 0.55 9.15
N ARG A 168 7.37 -0.57 9.72
CA ARG A 168 5.99 -0.86 10.12
C ARG A 168 5.78 -0.55 11.59
N GLU A 169 4.84 0.31 11.92
CA GLU A 169 4.52 0.66 13.30
C GLU A 169 3.06 0.43 13.63
N PHE A 170 2.81 -0.10 14.81
CA PHE A 170 1.51 -0.19 15.43
C PHE A 170 1.48 0.74 16.65
N TYR A 171 0.58 1.70 16.67
CA TYR A 171 0.36 2.57 17.82
C TYR A 171 -0.62 1.93 18.79
N VAL A 172 -0.19 1.74 20.03
CA VAL A 172 -0.99 1.18 21.12
C VAL A 172 -1.45 2.32 22.01
N ASN A 173 -2.75 2.59 21.99
CA ASN A 173 -3.36 3.57 22.88
C ASN A 173 -3.57 2.94 24.26
N ASP A 174 -2.51 2.90 25.07
CA ASP A 174 -2.48 2.33 26.42
C ASP A 174 -2.60 3.39 27.53
N ALA A 175 -3.09 4.59 27.18
CA ALA A 175 -3.25 5.71 28.10
C ALA A 175 -4.60 6.44 27.88
N GLY A 176 -4.92 7.38 28.78
CA GLY A 176 -6.05 8.27 28.63
C GLY A 176 -7.41 7.65 28.89
N ASN A 177 -8.46 8.30 28.34
CA ASN A 177 -9.87 8.01 28.69
C ASN A 177 -10.33 6.60 28.33
N GLN A 178 -9.77 5.97 27.28
CA GLN A 178 -10.14 4.60 26.88
C GLN A 178 -9.71 3.58 27.93
N ILE A 179 -8.50 3.77 28.49
CA ILE A 179 -7.97 2.90 29.54
C ILE A 179 -8.71 3.11 30.85
N GLU A 180 -9.09 4.36 31.18
CA GLU A 180 -9.93 4.65 32.33
C GLU A 180 -11.30 3.90 32.24
N LYS A 181 -11.99 4.00 31.10
CA LYS A 181 -13.23 3.26 30.86
C LYS A 181 -13.05 1.74 30.92
N PHE A 182 -11.91 1.25 30.43
CA PHE A 182 -11.56 -0.16 30.52
C PHE A 182 -11.39 -0.58 31.96
N GLY A 183 -10.68 0.23 32.77
CA GLY A 183 -10.53 0.02 34.20
C GLY A 183 -11.87 0.01 34.96
N CYS A 184 -12.75 0.97 34.70
CA CYS A 184 -14.09 1.01 35.28
C CYS A 184 -14.93 -0.23 34.92
N SER A 185 -14.81 -0.71 33.68
CA SER A 185 -15.51 -1.91 33.22
C SER A 185 -15.02 -3.19 33.91
N LEU A 186 -13.71 -3.32 34.07
CA LEU A 186 -13.10 -4.44 34.80
C LEU A 186 -13.44 -4.39 36.28
N GLU A 187 -13.38 -3.21 36.91
CA GLU A 187 -13.78 -3.00 38.30
C GLU A 187 -15.20 -3.44 38.58
N ALA A 188 -16.13 -2.97 37.75
CA ALA A 188 -17.54 -3.36 37.91
C ALA A 188 -17.72 -4.88 37.80
N ARG A 189 -17.12 -5.55 36.81
CA ARG A 189 -17.21 -7.00 36.65
C ARG A 189 -16.53 -7.75 37.76
N TYR A 190 -15.40 -7.29 38.26
CA TYR A 190 -14.72 -7.89 39.41
C TYR A 190 -15.57 -7.79 40.67
N LEU A 191 -16.11 -6.61 40.99
CA LEU A 191 -16.96 -6.43 42.16
C LEU A 191 -18.27 -7.23 42.08
N GLN A 192 -18.87 -7.35 40.89
CA GLN A 192 -20.08 -8.18 40.68
C GLN A 192 -19.86 -9.66 41.04
N ILE A 193 -18.63 -10.19 40.95
CA ILE A 193 -18.33 -11.57 41.34
C ILE A 193 -18.53 -11.76 42.84
N PHE A 194 -18.23 -10.77 43.68
CA PHE A 194 -18.25 -10.89 45.12
C PHE A 194 -19.48 -10.23 45.78
N LYS A 195 -20.00 -9.15 45.17
CA LYS A 195 -21.11 -8.36 45.73
C LYS A 195 -22.43 -8.52 44.93
N GLY A 196 -22.39 -9.24 43.79
CA GLY A 196 -23.58 -9.51 42.98
C GLY A 196 -24.12 -8.28 42.23
N ASP A 197 -25.40 -8.31 41.92
CA ASP A 197 -26.11 -7.31 41.11
C ASP A 197 -26.29 -5.94 41.79
N GLU A 198 -25.82 -5.78 43.03
CA GLU A 198 -25.79 -4.48 43.71
C GLU A 198 -24.80 -3.50 43.06
N ILE A 199 -23.87 -4.02 42.26
CA ILE A 199 -22.86 -3.22 41.55
C ILE A 199 -23.40 -2.89 40.16
N GLU A 200 -23.74 -1.61 39.93
CA GLU A 200 -24.13 -1.10 38.62
C GLU A 200 -22.96 -1.10 37.65
N PHE A 201 -23.19 -1.54 36.43
CA PHE A 201 -22.22 -1.49 35.35
C PHE A 201 -22.24 -0.10 34.68
N PRO A 202 -21.08 0.53 34.41
CA PRO A 202 -21.04 1.84 33.77
C PRO A 202 -21.78 1.84 32.43
N GLU A 203 -22.62 2.86 32.17
CA GLU A 203 -23.40 2.98 30.92
C GLU A 203 -22.50 3.00 29.67
N ASP A 204 -21.37 3.68 29.75
CA ASP A 204 -20.40 3.84 28.67
C ASP A 204 -19.23 2.84 28.77
N GLY A 205 -19.37 1.80 29.60
CA GLY A 205 -18.37 0.75 29.79
C GLY A 205 -18.34 -0.30 28.68
N TYR A 206 -17.22 -1.00 28.61
CA TYR A 206 -17.04 -2.12 27.67
C TYR A 206 -17.78 -3.36 28.13
N GLN A 207 -18.84 -3.75 27.44
CA GLN A 207 -19.74 -4.85 27.84
C GLN A 207 -19.34 -6.22 27.27
N GLY A 208 -18.17 -6.34 26.64
CA GLY A 208 -17.71 -7.59 26.03
C GLY A 208 -17.56 -8.75 27.04
N ALA A 209 -17.71 -9.99 26.56
CA ALA A 209 -17.48 -11.16 27.40
C ALA A 209 -16.02 -11.28 27.87
N ASP A 210 -15.11 -10.77 27.09
CA ASP A 210 -13.68 -10.67 27.38
C ASP A 210 -13.40 -9.89 28.66
N ILE A 211 -14.14 -8.80 28.93
CA ILE A 211 -14.04 -8.04 30.19
C ILE A 211 -14.42 -8.91 31.37
N THR A 212 -15.52 -9.66 31.22
CA THR A 212 -16.00 -10.58 32.28
C THR A 212 -15.01 -11.73 32.51
N GLU A 213 -14.45 -12.28 31.45
CA GLU A 213 -13.45 -13.35 31.51
C GLU A 213 -12.17 -12.87 32.23
N LEU A 214 -11.63 -11.69 31.85
CA LEU A 214 -10.46 -11.10 32.49
C LEU A 214 -10.68 -10.81 33.99
N ALA A 215 -11.86 -10.29 34.35
CA ALA A 215 -12.19 -10.05 35.75
C ALA A 215 -12.31 -11.37 36.57
N LYS A 216 -12.90 -12.44 35.99
CA LYS A 216 -12.96 -13.77 36.58
C LYS A 216 -11.57 -14.39 36.75
N GLU A 217 -10.76 -14.36 35.72
CA GLU A 217 -9.39 -14.87 35.79
C GLU A 217 -8.57 -14.16 36.90
N TYR A 218 -8.73 -12.84 37.03
CA TYR A 218 -8.09 -12.10 38.13
C TYR A 218 -8.60 -12.56 39.49
N ALA A 219 -9.91 -12.70 39.65
CA ALA A 219 -10.55 -13.16 40.89
C ALA A 219 -10.15 -14.59 41.26
N GLU A 220 -10.00 -15.49 40.28
CA GLU A 220 -9.54 -16.88 40.52
C GLU A 220 -8.09 -16.91 41.06
N ILE A 221 -7.25 -16.01 40.64
CA ILE A 221 -5.83 -15.96 41.03
C ILE A 221 -5.63 -15.21 42.35
N ASN A 222 -6.32 -14.08 42.53
CA ASN A 222 -6.08 -13.13 43.62
C ASN A 222 -7.22 -13.08 44.67
N GLY A 223 -8.33 -13.84 44.46
CA GLY A 223 -9.47 -13.84 45.36
C GLY A 223 -10.15 -12.47 45.45
N ASP A 224 -10.60 -12.14 46.64
CA ASP A 224 -11.31 -10.91 47.02
C ASP A 224 -10.36 -9.75 47.45
N SER A 225 -9.08 -9.89 47.18
CA SER A 225 -8.02 -8.99 47.66
C SER A 225 -8.21 -7.49 47.36
N LEU A 226 -8.96 -7.18 46.28
CA LEU A 226 -9.26 -5.81 45.88
C LEU A 226 -10.68 -5.34 46.26
N VAL A 227 -11.51 -6.16 46.90
CA VAL A 227 -12.92 -5.78 47.16
C VAL A 227 -13.02 -4.55 48.08
N GLU A 228 -12.16 -4.46 49.08
CA GLU A 228 -12.11 -3.33 49.99
C GLU A 228 -11.05 -2.27 49.67
N ALA A 229 -10.34 -2.42 48.57
CA ALA A 229 -9.40 -1.41 48.06
C ALA A 229 -10.14 -0.15 47.55
N ASP A 230 -9.47 0.98 47.50
CA ASP A 230 -10.03 2.16 46.82
C ASP A 230 -10.15 1.91 45.30
N SER A 231 -11.07 2.66 44.68
CA SER A 231 -11.40 2.45 43.23
C SER A 231 -10.17 2.65 42.33
N GLU A 232 -9.32 3.64 42.58
CA GLU A 232 -8.13 3.92 41.75
C GLU A 232 -7.12 2.77 41.83
N ALA A 233 -6.81 2.30 43.06
CA ALA A 233 -5.93 1.16 43.24
C ALA A 233 -6.48 -0.11 42.61
N ARG A 234 -7.79 -0.34 42.72
CA ARG A 234 -8.47 -1.48 42.13
C ARG A 234 -8.41 -1.43 40.59
N LYS A 235 -8.83 -0.31 40.00
CA LYS A 235 -8.76 -0.11 38.54
C LYS A 235 -7.35 -0.33 38.03
N LYS A 236 -6.37 0.30 38.69
CA LYS A 236 -4.96 0.15 38.30
C LYS A 236 -4.52 -1.31 38.32
N ALA A 237 -4.77 -2.05 39.39
CA ALA A 237 -4.36 -3.46 39.49
C ALA A 237 -5.04 -4.35 38.43
N LEU A 238 -6.32 -4.10 38.12
CA LEU A 238 -7.06 -4.84 37.11
C LEU A 238 -6.57 -4.50 35.69
N VAL A 239 -6.27 -3.24 35.40
CA VAL A 239 -5.70 -2.80 34.13
C VAL A 239 -4.28 -3.35 33.95
N ASP A 240 -3.41 -3.24 34.96
CA ASP A 240 -2.05 -3.78 34.93
C ASP A 240 -2.03 -5.31 34.63
N TYR A 241 -3.09 -6.03 35.03
CA TYR A 241 -3.26 -7.44 34.71
C TYR A 241 -3.82 -7.70 33.31
N ALA A 242 -4.86 -6.97 32.92
CA ALA A 242 -5.66 -7.27 31.73
C ALA A 242 -5.05 -6.71 30.44
N LEU A 243 -4.47 -5.49 30.50
CA LEU A 243 -3.97 -4.79 29.34
C LEU A 243 -2.85 -5.52 28.61
N PRO A 244 -1.79 -6.04 29.30
CA PRO A 244 -0.75 -6.82 28.65
C PRO A 244 -1.28 -8.08 27.96
N LYS A 245 -2.33 -8.70 28.51
CA LYS A 245 -2.97 -9.89 27.90
C LYS A 245 -3.68 -9.54 26.59
N ASN A 246 -4.41 -8.41 26.59
CA ASN A 246 -5.06 -7.94 25.37
C ASN A 246 -4.04 -7.58 24.29
N ILE A 247 -2.98 -6.84 24.63
CA ILE A 247 -1.90 -6.50 23.71
C ILE A 247 -1.26 -7.76 23.12
N LYS A 248 -0.99 -8.77 23.97
CA LYS A 248 -0.44 -10.04 23.51
C LYS A 248 -1.39 -10.75 22.53
N LYS A 249 -2.73 -10.77 22.80
CA LYS A 249 -3.72 -11.32 21.87
C LYS A 249 -3.72 -10.59 20.54
N MET A 250 -3.62 -9.25 20.55
CA MET A 250 -3.52 -8.45 19.31
C MET A 250 -2.27 -8.80 18.52
N GLN A 251 -1.13 -8.98 19.19
CA GLN A 251 0.12 -9.41 18.55
C GLN A 251 -0.02 -10.81 17.93
N GLU A 252 -0.65 -11.75 18.64
CA GLU A 252 -0.94 -13.09 18.15
C GLU A 252 -1.87 -13.07 16.92
N ASP A 253 -2.90 -12.22 16.94
CA ASP A 253 -3.84 -12.07 15.83
C ASP A 253 -3.16 -11.46 14.60
N MET A 254 -2.28 -10.46 14.77
CA MET A 254 -1.48 -9.90 13.67
C MET A 254 -0.49 -10.93 13.12
N ALA A 255 0.17 -11.70 13.97
CA ALA A 255 1.06 -12.77 13.55
C ALA A 255 0.31 -13.89 12.79
N ALA A 256 -0.89 -14.27 13.25
CA ALA A 256 -1.76 -15.22 12.53
C ALA A 256 -2.19 -14.68 11.15
N TYR A 257 -2.35 -13.36 11.03
CA TYR A 257 -2.61 -12.67 9.76
C TYR A 257 -1.34 -12.45 8.91
N LYS A 258 -0.20 -13.02 9.34
CA LYS A 258 1.13 -12.88 8.69
C LYS A 258 1.61 -11.44 8.60
N ILE A 259 1.31 -10.63 9.61
CA ILE A 259 1.78 -9.24 9.73
C ILE A 259 2.77 -9.17 10.89
N VAL A 260 3.94 -8.60 10.62
CA VAL A 260 5.01 -8.36 11.59
C VAL A 260 5.32 -6.87 11.61
N TYR A 261 5.21 -6.26 12.78
CA TYR A 261 5.59 -4.87 12.99
C TYR A 261 7.03 -4.76 13.47
N ASP A 262 7.72 -3.72 13.02
CA ASP A 262 9.06 -3.38 13.48
C ASP A 262 9.00 -2.78 14.90
N LYS A 263 7.92 -2.04 15.23
CA LYS A 263 7.66 -1.52 16.57
C LYS A 263 6.17 -1.52 16.91
N TRP A 264 5.88 -1.91 18.15
CA TRP A 264 4.65 -1.60 18.86
C TRP A 264 4.95 -0.39 19.74
N PHE A 265 4.45 0.79 19.36
CA PHE A 265 4.71 2.05 20.04
C PHE A 265 3.60 2.30 21.06
N PHE A 266 3.95 2.58 22.31
CA PHE A 266 2.99 2.80 23.39
C PHE A 266 2.77 4.29 23.63
N GLU A 267 1.50 4.75 23.70
CA GLU A 267 1.17 6.16 24.02
C GLU A 267 1.75 6.58 25.37
N SER A 268 1.76 5.66 26.34
CA SER A 268 2.36 5.89 27.65
C SER A 268 3.84 6.29 27.61
N GLU A 269 4.60 5.88 26.56
CA GLU A 269 5.98 6.33 26.36
C GLU A 269 6.05 7.86 26.23
N LEU A 270 5.13 8.48 25.47
CA LEU A 270 5.07 9.93 25.25
C LEU A 270 4.71 10.71 26.53
N HIS A 271 3.79 10.16 27.31
CA HIS A 271 3.39 10.77 28.57
C HIS A 271 4.52 10.69 29.61
N ASN A 272 5.14 9.53 29.74
CA ASN A 272 6.21 9.29 30.70
C ASN A 272 7.50 10.04 30.38
N SER A 273 7.82 10.23 29.08
CA SER A 273 8.98 11.02 28.65
C SER A 273 8.74 12.54 28.74
N GLY A 274 7.48 12.96 28.91
CA GLY A 274 7.09 14.37 28.90
C GLY A 274 6.98 14.99 27.50
N GLU A 275 7.02 14.19 26.44
CA GLU A 275 6.95 14.68 25.05
C GLU A 275 5.62 15.38 24.76
N VAL A 276 4.49 14.88 25.30
CA VAL A 276 3.18 15.53 25.16
C VAL A 276 3.20 16.94 25.74
N LYS A 277 3.73 17.09 26.94
CA LYS A 277 3.90 18.41 27.56
C LYS A 277 4.86 19.29 26.76
N GLY A 278 5.96 18.72 26.29
CA GLY A 278 6.98 19.42 25.50
C GLY A 278 6.43 20.02 24.21
N VAL A 279 5.48 19.33 23.55
CA VAL A 279 4.81 19.86 22.36
C VAL A 279 3.90 21.05 22.70
N VAL A 280 3.16 20.99 23.80
CA VAL A 280 2.33 22.12 24.26
C VAL A 280 3.18 23.32 24.62
N ASP A 281 4.28 23.10 25.34
CA ASP A 281 5.24 24.15 25.69
C ASP A 281 5.85 24.79 24.43
N LEU A 282 6.26 23.99 23.44
CA LEU A 282 6.80 24.45 22.16
C LEU A 282 5.78 25.33 21.38
N LEU A 283 4.53 24.89 21.28
CA LEU A 283 3.47 25.67 20.63
C LEU A 283 3.20 26.98 21.39
N THR A 284 3.31 26.95 22.71
CA THR A 284 3.13 28.15 23.57
C THR A 284 4.28 29.13 23.38
N GLU A 285 5.52 28.68 23.34
CA GLU A 285 6.71 29.51 23.06
C GLU A 285 6.62 30.18 21.69
N LYS A 286 6.01 29.52 20.69
CA LYS A 286 5.74 30.07 19.36
C LYS A 286 4.56 31.03 19.32
N GLY A 287 3.84 31.25 20.44
CA GLY A 287 2.66 32.12 20.52
C GLY A 287 1.43 31.53 19.83
N LEU A 288 1.41 30.22 19.57
CA LEU A 288 0.34 29.51 18.87
C LEU A 288 -0.71 28.91 19.82
N THR A 289 -0.68 29.26 21.09
CA THR A 289 -1.68 28.85 22.09
C THR A 289 -2.30 30.06 22.77
N TYR A 290 -3.42 29.84 23.44
CA TYR A 290 -4.05 30.78 24.37
C TYR A 290 -4.81 30.00 25.45
N GLU A 291 -5.08 30.67 26.58
CA GLU A 291 -5.90 30.10 27.66
C GLU A 291 -7.33 30.62 27.56
N GLN A 292 -8.29 29.73 27.68
CA GLN A 292 -9.70 30.06 27.77
C GLN A 292 -10.42 29.04 28.64
N ASP A 293 -11.24 29.50 29.59
CA ASP A 293 -12.03 28.66 30.51
C ASP A 293 -11.21 27.60 31.26
N GLY A 294 -9.95 27.94 31.61
CA GLY A 294 -9.02 27.05 32.30
C GLY A 294 -8.42 25.93 31.42
N ALA A 295 -8.62 25.97 30.13
CA ALA A 295 -8.04 25.06 29.15
C ALA A 295 -7.00 25.79 28.27
N VAL A 296 -6.01 25.04 27.76
CA VAL A 296 -5.04 25.54 26.78
C VAL A 296 -5.49 25.16 25.39
N TRP A 297 -5.66 26.16 24.53
CA TRP A 297 -6.13 26.04 23.17
C TRP A 297 -5.02 26.30 22.17
N TYR A 298 -5.02 25.54 21.06
CA TYR A 298 -4.16 25.72 19.90
C TYR A 298 -4.87 26.55 18.85
N LYS A 299 -4.19 27.59 18.33
CA LYS A 299 -4.71 28.48 17.27
C LYS A 299 -4.72 27.81 15.89
N ASN A 300 -5.36 26.67 15.79
CA ASN A 300 -5.40 25.86 14.58
C ASN A 300 -6.03 26.61 13.42
N LYS A 301 -7.10 27.37 13.67
CA LYS A 301 -7.78 28.20 12.66
C LYS A 301 -6.81 29.22 12.04
N GLU A 302 -6.02 29.92 12.86
CA GLU A 302 -5.04 30.90 12.40
C GLU A 302 -3.94 30.24 11.56
N VAL A 303 -3.37 29.13 12.05
CA VAL A 303 -2.29 28.37 11.37
C VAL A 303 -2.76 27.87 10.01
N LEU A 304 -3.92 27.22 9.95
CA LEU A 304 -4.45 26.68 8.69
C LEU A 304 -4.89 27.78 7.72
N THR A 305 -5.46 28.88 8.22
CA THR A 305 -5.81 30.03 7.37
C THR A 305 -4.56 30.58 6.68
N ASN A 306 -3.49 30.81 7.45
CA ASN A 306 -2.24 31.34 6.90
C ASN A 306 -1.60 30.40 5.89
N LYS A 307 -1.59 29.08 6.16
CA LYS A 307 -1.10 28.06 5.23
C LYS A 307 -1.88 28.08 3.92
N LEU A 308 -3.21 28.02 3.97
CA LEU A 308 -4.06 27.97 2.79
C LEU A 308 -3.98 29.25 1.95
N LEU A 309 -3.85 30.42 2.57
CA LEU A 309 -3.61 31.69 1.87
C LEU A 309 -2.25 31.67 1.16
N ALA A 310 -1.22 31.15 1.80
CA ALA A 310 0.12 31.00 1.18
C ALA A 310 0.10 30.03 -0.02
N GLU A 311 -0.76 29.01 0.02
CA GLU A 311 -1.03 28.10 -1.10
C GLU A 311 -1.90 28.71 -2.22
N GLY A 312 -2.33 29.98 -2.07
CA GLY A 312 -3.14 30.69 -3.07
C GLY A 312 -4.64 30.37 -3.02
N LYS A 313 -5.13 29.76 -1.92
CA LYS A 313 -6.57 29.55 -1.74
C LYS A 313 -7.28 30.88 -1.43
N THR A 314 -8.53 31.00 -1.87
CA THR A 314 -9.34 32.21 -1.61
C THR A 314 -9.89 32.21 -0.18
N GLN A 315 -10.14 33.42 0.38
CA GLN A 315 -10.76 33.54 1.70
C GLN A 315 -12.13 32.84 1.75
N GLN A 316 -12.93 32.95 0.68
CA GLN A 316 -14.23 32.26 0.59
C GLN A 316 -14.09 30.71 0.68
N TYR A 317 -13.04 30.13 0.08
CA TYR A 317 -12.76 28.71 0.22
C TYR A 317 -12.46 28.35 1.69
N ILE A 318 -11.63 29.16 2.35
CA ILE A 318 -11.22 28.96 3.75
C ILE A 318 -12.42 29.09 4.70
N ASP A 319 -13.27 30.08 4.48
CA ASP A 319 -14.49 30.30 5.30
C ASP A 319 -15.44 29.10 5.22
N ASN A 320 -15.55 28.47 4.04
CA ASN A 320 -16.36 27.25 3.86
C ASN A 320 -15.83 26.01 4.59
N LEU A 321 -14.56 26.00 5.02
CA LEU A 321 -13.99 24.90 5.79
C LEU A 321 -14.38 24.92 7.27
N GLU A 322 -14.98 26.02 7.75
CA GLU A 322 -15.40 26.19 9.15
C GLU A 322 -14.31 25.83 10.17
N LEU A 323 -13.07 26.27 9.89
CA LEU A 323 -11.90 25.96 10.72
C LEU A 323 -12.11 26.41 12.17
N LYS A 324 -11.69 25.57 13.11
CA LYS A 324 -11.80 25.79 14.56
C LYS A 324 -10.47 25.59 15.24
N ASP A 325 -10.32 26.24 16.40
CA ASP A 325 -9.20 25.98 17.31
C ASP A 325 -9.41 24.68 18.08
N ASP A 326 -8.34 24.11 18.57
CA ASP A 326 -8.33 22.80 19.24
C ASP A 326 -7.82 22.92 20.68
N VAL A 327 -8.45 22.19 21.59
CA VAL A 327 -7.96 22.09 22.97
C VAL A 327 -6.75 21.14 23.01
N LEU A 328 -5.65 21.59 23.62
CA LEU A 328 -4.47 20.78 23.91
C LEU A 328 -4.47 20.23 25.34
N ILE A 329 -4.78 21.11 26.31
CA ILE A 329 -4.90 20.73 27.72
C ILE A 329 -6.30 21.09 28.18
N ARG A 330 -6.99 20.12 28.75
CA ARG A 330 -8.34 20.31 29.31
C ARG A 330 -8.31 21.08 30.63
N GLN A 331 -9.46 21.58 31.06
CA GLN A 331 -9.65 22.29 32.31
C GLN A 331 -9.17 21.50 33.55
N ASN A 332 -9.19 20.18 33.50
CA ASN A 332 -8.69 19.30 34.57
C ASN A 332 -7.15 19.08 34.51
N GLY A 333 -6.43 19.77 33.62
CA GLY A 333 -5.00 19.65 33.45
C GLY A 333 -4.54 18.47 32.56
N ASN A 334 -5.45 17.62 32.09
CA ASN A 334 -5.09 16.47 31.26
C ASN A 334 -4.95 16.87 29.79
N PRO A 335 -3.94 16.35 29.07
CA PRO A 335 -3.82 16.56 27.63
C PRO A 335 -4.97 15.90 26.86
N THR A 336 -5.22 16.42 25.68
CA THR A 336 -6.17 15.82 24.74
C THR A 336 -5.47 14.81 23.84
N TYR A 337 -6.26 14.00 23.11
CA TYR A 337 -5.74 13.11 22.07
C TYR A 337 -4.96 13.90 21.01
N PHE A 338 -5.43 15.10 20.65
CA PHE A 338 -4.74 15.92 19.65
C PHE A 338 -3.33 16.34 20.08
N ALA A 339 -3.14 16.68 21.36
CA ALA A 339 -1.81 16.96 21.90
C ALA A 339 -0.89 15.73 21.87
N ALA A 340 -1.44 14.55 22.20
CA ALA A 340 -0.70 13.29 22.13
C ALA A 340 -0.36 12.91 20.67
N ASP A 341 -1.29 13.11 19.74
CA ASP A 341 -1.08 12.87 18.30
C ASP A 341 0.03 13.76 17.74
N ILE A 342 0.04 15.07 18.09
CA ILE A 342 1.12 15.98 17.68
C ILE A 342 2.47 15.49 18.22
N ALA A 343 2.52 15.09 19.49
CA ALA A 343 3.74 14.57 20.11
C ALA A 343 4.22 13.28 19.43
N TYR A 344 3.30 12.40 19.10
CA TYR A 344 3.62 11.16 18.42
C TYR A 344 4.17 11.36 17.00
N HIS A 345 3.55 12.21 16.20
CA HIS A 345 4.05 12.51 14.86
C HIS A 345 5.40 13.25 14.90
N LYS A 346 5.57 14.15 15.90
CA LYS A 346 6.88 14.74 16.17
C LYS A 346 7.93 13.67 16.49
N ASN A 347 7.60 12.72 17.35
CA ASN A 347 8.49 11.60 17.72
C ASN A 347 8.88 10.76 16.51
N LYS A 348 7.95 10.50 15.57
CA LYS A 348 8.27 9.81 14.30
C LYS A 348 9.35 10.56 13.50
N PHE A 349 9.19 11.87 13.31
CA PHE A 349 10.19 12.70 12.61
C PHE A 349 11.52 12.75 13.37
N ASP A 350 11.50 12.88 14.70
CA ASP A 350 12.70 12.90 15.54
C ASP A 350 13.51 11.60 15.47
N ARG A 351 12.84 10.47 15.26
CA ARG A 351 13.49 9.16 15.00
C ARG A 351 14.13 9.08 13.61
N GLY A 352 14.01 10.14 12.79
CA GLY A 352 14.67 10.28 11.51
C GLY A 352 13.91 9.71 10.32
N PHE A 353 12.60 9.48 10.44
CA PHE A 353 11.75 9.20 9.29
C PHE A 353 11.50 10.49 8.51
N THR A 354 11.71 10.44 7.20
CA THR A 354 11.58 11.60 6.32
C THR A 354 10.20 11.70 5.68
N THR A 355 9.49 10.58 5.65
CA THR A 355 8.11 10.48 5.14
C THR A 355 7.31 9.57 6.07
N LEU A 356 6.14 10.05 6.48
CA LEU A 356 5.18 9.30 7.30
C LEU A 356 3.98 8.94 6.44
N ILE A 357 3.51 7.71 6.56
CA ILE A 357 2.32 7.21 5.87
C ILE A 357 1.42 6.54 6.90
N ASP A 358 0.29 7.16 7.18
CA ASP A 358 -0.68 6.64 8.14
C ASP A 358 -1.92 6.11 7.40
N VAL A 359 -2.35 4.90 7.72
CA VAL A 359 -3.58 4.30 7.18
C VAL A 359 -4.71 4.52 8.17
N TRP A 360 -5.58 5.48 7.88
CA TRP A 360 -6.71 5.86 8.74
C TRP A 360 -8.06 5.46 8.16
N GLY A 361 -9.05 5.31 9.00
CA GLY A 361 -10.45 5.22 8.59
C GLY A 361 -10.92 6.53 7.93
N ALA A 362 -11.84 6.42 6.99
CA ALA A 362 -12.35 7.59 6.24
C ALA A 362 -13.07 8.62 7.12
N ASP A 363 -13.53 8.24 8.30
CA ASP A 363 -14.11 9.12 9.33
C ASP A 363 -13.10 10.13 9.90
N HIS A 364 -11.79 9.88 9.76
CA HIS A 364 -10.72 10.79 10.18
C HIS A 364 -10.34 11.85 9.13
N HIS A 365 -11.06 11.98 8.02
CA HIS A 365 -10.73 12.93 6.95
C HIS A 365 -10.48 14.37 7.46
N GLY A 366 -11.33 14.88 8.37
CA GLY A 366 -11.17 16.22 8.96
C GLY A 366 -9.93 16.41 9.84
N HIS A 367 -9.32 15.31 10.30
CA HIS A 367 -8.15 15.35 11.16
C HIS A 367 -6.84 15.54 10.36
N VAL A 368 -6.81 15.12 9.10
CA VAL A 368 -5.61 15.15 8.24
C VAL A 368 -5.01 16.55 8.12
N MET A 369 -5.85 17.53 7.75
CA MET A 369 -5.39 18.92 7.57
C MET A 369 -4.88 19.52 8.88
N ARG A 370 -5.55 19.22 9.99
CA ARG A 370 -5.17 19.69 11.34
C ARG A 370 -3.79 19.16 11.74
N MET A 371 -3.53 17.87 11.51
CA MET A 371 -2.23 17.27 11.81
C MET A 371 -1.11 17.84 10.94
N LYS A 372 -1.32 17.97 9.63
CA LYS A 372 -0.35 18.61 8.73
C LYS A 372 -0.01 20.03 9.17
N GLY A 373 -1.03 20.82 9.49
CA GLY A 373 -0.85 22.19 10.00
C GLY A 373 -0.11 22.23 11.34
N ALA A 374 -0.37 21.28 12.24
CA ALA A 374 0.35 21.18 13.51
C ALA A 374 1.82 20.83 13.30
N MET A 375 2.15 19.93 12.36
CA MET A 375 3.55 19.61 12.02
C MET A 375 4.28 20.83 11.48
N ASP A 376 3.66 21.59 10.54
CA ASP A 376 4.24 22.84 10.05
C ASP A 376 4.48 23.84 11.20
N ALA A 377 3.51 23.96 12.10
CA ALA A 377 3.59 24.89 13.24
C ALA A 377 4.77 24.59 14.17
N ILE A 378 5.09 23.32 14.39
CA ILE A 378 6.22 22.92 15.24
C ILE A 378 7.56 22.83 14.48
N GLY A 379 7.57 23.03 13.15
CA GLY A 379 8.78 23.18 12.33
C GLY A 379 9.15 21.96 11.49
N TYR A 380 8.24 21.02 11.31
CA TYR A 380 8.37 19.92 10.34
C TYR A 380 7.61 20.25 9.04
N ASP A 381 7.91 19.53 7.98
CA ASP A 381 7.16 19.63 6.72
C ASP A 381 5.89 18.76 6.83
N GLY A 382 4.74 19.40 7.03
CA GLY A 382 3.45 18.71 7.13
C GLY A 382 3.06 17.93 5.86
N ASP A 383 3.64 18.26 4.70
CA ASP A 383 3.40 17.51 3.47
C ASP A 383 4.15 16.18 3.41
N LYS A 384 5.09 15.97 4.32
CA LYS A 384 5.73 14.66 4.55
C LYS A 384 4.88 13.70 5.39
N LEU A 385 3.79 14.18 5.98
CA LEU A 385 2.75 13.34 6.56
C LEU A 385 1.70 13.02 5.50
N ASN A 386 1.70 11.78 5.01
CA ASN A 386 0.73 11.28 4.05
C ASN A 386 -0.30 10.41 4.77
N VAL A 387 -1.57 10.57 4.42
CA VAL A 387 -2.64 9.78 5.02
C VAL A 387 -3.40 9.04 3.94
N VAL A 388 -3.39 7.73 4.03
CA VAL A 388 -4.18 6.83 3.19
C VAL A 388 -5.53 6.62 3.89
N LEU A 389 -6.57 7.27 3.38
CA LEU A 389 -7.92 7.14 3.93
C LEU A 389 -8.59 5.87 3.40
N MET A 390 -8.92 4.97 4.31
CA MET A 390 -9.50 3.67 4.00
C MET A 390 -11.02 3.66 4.27
N GLN A 391 -11.81 3.29 3.26
CA GLN A 391 -13.25 3.12 3.37
C GLN A 391 -13.62 1.82 4.09
N LEU A 392 -14.82 1.81 4.67
CA LEU A 392 -15.37 0.66 5.39
C LEU A 392 -15.51 -0.57 4.48
N VAL A 393 -15.35 -1.74 5.12
CA VAL A 393 -15.60 -3.04 4.50
C VAL A 393 -16.92 -3.60 5.04
N LYS A 394 -17.73 -4.13 4.12
CA LYS A 394 -18.90 -4.93 4.47
C LYS A 394 -18.60 -6.39 4.15
N LEU A 395 -18.92 -7.29 5.07
CA LEU A 395 -18.89 -8.72 4.78
C LEU A 395 -20.21 -9.14 4.14
N VAL A 396 -20.14 -9.87 3.05
CA VAL A 396 -21.31 -10.42 2.36
C VAL A 396 -21.19 -11.93 2.22
N ARG A 397 -22.34 -12.62 2.21
CA ARG A 397 -22.44 -14.06 1.96
C ARG A 397 -23.73 -14.34 1.22
N GLY A 398 -23.65 -15.02 0.07
CA GLY A 398 -24.80 -15.22 -0.80
C GLY A 398 -25.46 -13.91 -1.26
N GLY A 399 -24.70 -12.81 -1.33
CA GLY A 399 -25.18 -11.47 -1.64
C GLY A 399 -25.83 -10.72 -0.47
N GLU A 400 -25.92 -11.32 0.72
CA GLU A 400 -26.51 -10.71 1.92
C GLU A 400 -25.44 -10.22 2.91
N LEU A 401 -25.73 -9.09 3.60
CA LEU A 401 -24.83 -8.50 4.59
C LEU A 401 -24.70 -9.36 5.84
N VAL A 402 -23.47 -9.73 6.20
CA VAL A 402 -23.16 -10.46 7.43
C VAL A 402 -22.74 -9.49 8.52
N LYS A 403 -23.56 -9.33 9.57
CA LYS A 403 -23.30 -8.40 10.68
C LYS A 403 -22.71 -9.06 11.92
N MET A 404 -22.91 -10.34 12.08
CA MET A 404 -22.55 -11.11 13.28
C MET A 404 -21.85 -12.41 12.91
N SER A 405 -20.91 -12.84 13.74
CA SER A 405 -20.29 -14.15 13.65
C SER A 405 -21.34 -15.25 13.88
N LYS A 406 -21.39 -16.25 13.00
CA LYS A 406 -22.29 -17.41 13.15
C LYS A 406 -22.00 -18.19 14.43
N ARG A 407 -20.74 -18.21 14.85
CA ARG A 407 -20.27 -18.96 16.02
C ARG A 407 -20.64 -18.28 17.35
N THR A 408 -20.42 -16.95 17.42
CA THR A 408 -20.52 -16.22 18.68
C THR A 408 -21.79 -15.37 18.82
N GLY A 409 -22.52 -15.11 17.72
CA GLY A 409 -23.66 -14.20 17.69
C GLY A 409 -23.31 -12.74 17.98
N LYS A 410 -22.01 -12.38 17.94
CA LYS A 410 -21.48 -11.06 18.22
C LYS A 410 -20.86 -10.44 16.97
N ALA A 411 -20.41 -9.19 17.07
CA ALA A 411 -19.63 -8.54 16.01
C ALA A 411 -18.44 -9.41 15.61
N ILE A 412 -18.18 -9.49 14.30
CA ILE A 412 -17.14 -10.37 13.76
C ILE A 412 -15.77 -9.81 14.11
N GLN A 413 -14.98 -10.61 14.80
CA GLN A 413 -13.59 -10.32 15.14
C GLN A 413 -12.66 -10.71 13.98
N LEU A 414 -11.45 -10.15 13.98
CA LEU A 414 -10.42 -10.55 13.02
C LEU A 414 -10.15 -12.06 13.07
N ARG A 415 -10.08 -12.63 14.28
CA ARG A 415 -9.87 -14.07 14.48
C ARG A 415 -10.99 -14.91 13.88
N ASP A 416 -12.25 -14.49 14.03
CA ASP A 416 -13.40 -15.18 13.41
C ASP A 416 -13.27 -15.22 11.88
N LEU A 417 -12.83 -14.11 11.28
CA LEU A 417 -12.58 -14.03 9.84
C LEU A 417 -11.47 -14.99 9.40
N LEU A 418 -10.34 -15.03 10.13
CA LEU A 418 -9.18 -15.86 9.78
C LEU A 418 -9.41 -17.37 10.04
N GLU A 419 -10.36 -17.73 10.90
CA GLU A 419 -10.80 -19.12 11.07
C GLU A 419 -11.69 -19.59 9.90
N GLU A 420 -12.43 -18.67 9.28
CA GLU A 420 -13.36 -18.99 8.19
C GLU A 420 -12.72 -18.85 6.81
N VAL A 421 -11.85 -17.86 6.62
CA VAL A 421 -11.24 -17.51 5.32
C VAL A 421 -9.75 -17.79 5.35
N PRO A 422 -9.18 -18.47 4.32
CA PRO A 422 -7.74 -18.61 4.22
C PRO A 422 -7.04 -17.24 4.24
N VAL A 423 -5.97 -17.13 5.03
CA VAL A 423 -5.20 -15.89 5.18
C VAL A 423 -4.74 -15.32 3.83
N ASP A 424 -4.30 -16.18 2.92
CA ASP A 424 -3.88 -15.80 1.57
C ASP A 424 -5.01 -15.11 0.79
N SER A 425 -6.22 -15.67 0.87
CA SER A 425 -7.41 -15.09 0.22
C SER A 425 -7.76 -13.74 0.84
N ALA A 426 -7.75 -13.63 2.16
CA ALA A 426 -8.04 -12.37 2.84
C ALA A 426 -7.03 -11.28 2.44
N ARG A 427 -5.73 -11.58 2.51
CA ARG A 427 -4.66 -10.62 2.15
C ARG A 427 -4.74 -10.17 0.70
N PHE A 428 -4.99 -11.09 -0.23
CA PHE A 428 -5.10 -10.75 -1.65
C PHE A 428 -6.36 -9.95 -1.94
N LEU A 429 -7.53 -10.41 -1.48
CA LEU A 429 -8.81 -9.79 -1.78
C LEU A 429 -8.92 -8.37 -1.22
N PHE A 430 -8.44 -8.11 0.00
CA PHE A 430 -8.41 -6.76 0.55
C PHE A 430 -7.56 -5.78 -0.26
N ASN A 431 -6.59 -6.27 -1.04
CA ASN A 431 -5.76 -5.50 -1.95
C ASN A 431 -6.25 -5.53 -3.42
N THR A 432 -7.50 -5.91 -3.69
CA THR A 432 -8.10 -5.83 -5.05
C THR A 432 -8.82 -4.51 -5.31
N ARG A 433 -9.09 -3.72 -4.26
CA ARG A 433 -9.80 -2.42 -4.33
C ARG A 433 -8.98 -1.35 -3.64
N GLU A 434 -8.87 -0.18 -4.29
CA GLU A 434 -8.19 1.00 -3.72
C GLU A 434 -8.74 1.37 -2.33
N ALA A 435 -7.88 1.87 -1.45
CA ALA A 435 -8.22 2.19 -0.06
C ALA A 435 -9.48 3.06 0.07
N ASN A 436 -9.59 4.10 -0.78
CA ASN A 436 -10.69 5.07 -0.78
C ASN A 436 -12.02 4.53 -1.34
N THR A 437 -12.05 3.28 -1.81
CA THR A 437 -13.25 2.66 -2.38
C THR A 437 -13.94 1.77 -1.35
N GLN A 438 -15.26 1.88 -1.22
CA GLN A 438 -16.06 0.94 -0.42
C GLN A 438 -15.91 -0.47 -0.97
N MET A 439 -15.87 -1.45 -0.07
CA MET A 439 -15.63 -2.83 -0.44
C MET A 439 -16.65 -3.75 0.22
N ASP A 440 -17.32 -4.54 -0.60
CA ASP A 440 -18.02 -5.73 -0.17
C ASP A 440 -17.05 -6.92 -0.25
N PHE A 441 -16.71 -7.49 0.89
CA PHE A 441 -15.84 -8.66 0.98
C PHE A 441 -16.72 -9.91 0.98
N ASP A 442 -16.67 -10.66 -0.11
CA ASP A 442 -17.46 -11.86 -0.31
C ASP A 442 -16.79 -13.08 0.33
N LEU A 443 -17.40 -13.59 1.40
CA LEU A 443 -16.91 -14.72 2.16
C LEU A 443 -16.96 -16.03 1.35
N ASP A 444 -17.96 -16.20 0.49
CA ASP A 444 -18.08 -17.40 -0.34
C ASP A 444 -17.00 -17.39 -1.44
N LEU A 445 -16.78 -16.25 -2.07
CA LEU A 445 -15.69 -16.07 -3.02
C LEU A 445 -14.32 -16.35 -2.37
N ALA A 446 -14.12 -15.87 -1.15
CA ALA A 446 -12.84 -15.97 -0.45
C ALA A 446 -12.42 -17.43 -0.14
N VAL A 447 -13.37 -18.34 0.00
CA VAL A 447 -13.11 -19.78 0.25
C VAL A 447 -13.19 -20.64 -1.02
N THR A 448 -13.63 -20.07 -2.15
CA THR A 448 -13.77 -20.77 -3.42
C THR A 448 -12.40 -21.16 -3.99
N GLN A 449 -12.28 -22.43 -4.42
CA GLN A 449 -11.04 -23.00 -5.00
C GLN A 449 -11.20 -23.19 -6.52
N ASP A 450 -11.51 -22.11 -7.22
CA ASP A 450 -11.60 -22.08 -8.68
C ASP A 450 -11.17 -20.71 -9.24
N ASN A 451 -11.30 -20.55 -10.56
CA ASN A 451 -10.86 -19.35 -11.29
C ASN A 451 -11.63 -18.06 -10.92
N GLN A 452 -12.72 -18.12 -10.18
CA GLN A 452 -13.45 -16.95 -9.71
C GLN A 452 -12.70 -16.25 -8.59
N ASN A 453 -11.99 -17.02 -7.74
CA ASN A 453 -11.16 -16.47 -6.68
C ASN A 453 -9.80 -16.02 -7.28
N PRO A 454 -9.49 -14.72 -7.30
CA PRO A 454 -8.30 -14.21 -7.99
C PRO A 454 -6.99 -14.69 -7.38
N VAL A 455 -6.90 -14.92 -6.07
CA VAL A 455 -5.66 -15.47 -5.49
C VAL A 455 -5.46 -16.92 -5.91
N TYR A 456 -6.52 -17.72 -5.89
CA TYR A 456 -6.46 -19.11 -6.38
C TYR A 456 -6.03 -19.16 -7.85
N TYR A 457 -6.58 -18.28 -8.68
CA TYR A 457 -6.24 -18.17 -10.09
C TYR A 457 -4.75 -17.88 -10.33
N VAL A 458 -4.18 -16.96 -9.56
CA VAL A 458 -2.74 -16.63 -9.62
C VAL A 458 -1.88 -17.79 -9.11
N GLN A 459 -2.24 -18.38 -7.97
CA GLN A 459 -1.55 -19.56 -7.41
C GLN A 459 -1.60 -20.75 -8.38
N TYR A 460 -2.75 -20.96 -9.03
CA TYR A 460 -2.91 -22.02 -10.02
C TYR A 460 -2.01 -21.81 -11.25
N ALA A 461 -1.82 -20.56 -11.71
CA ALA A 461 -0.87 -20.28 -12.80
C ALA A 461 0.54 -20.72 -12.42
N HIS A 462 1.02 -20.40 -11.21
CA HIS A 462 2.31 -20.86 -10.70
C HIS A 462 2.41 -22.38 -10.62
N ALA A 463 1.45 -23.04 -9.98
CA ALA A 463 1.41 -24.49 -9.82
C ALA A 463 1.38 -25.21 -11.18
N ARG A 464 0.67 -24.67 -12.16
CA ARG A 464 0.61 -25.18 -13.52
C ARG A 464 1.98 -25.14 -14.20
N ILE A 465 2.73 -24.03 -14.07
CA ILE A 465 4.10 -23.94 -14.60
C ILE A 465 5.01 -24.98 -13.94
N CYS A 466 4.94 -25.12 -12.63
CA CYS A 466 5.69 -26.15 -11.90
C CYS A 466 5.34 -27.57 -12.40
N SER A 467 4.06 -27.83 -12.70
CA SER A 467 3.61 -29.11 -13.24
C SER A 467 4.12 -29.37 -14.65
N ILE A 468 4.21 -28.33 -15.50
CA ILE A 468 4.81 -28.41 -16.84
C ILE A 468 6.28 -28.84 -16.72
N PHE A 469 7.07 -28.19 -15.87
CA PHE A 469 8.48 -28.55 -15.65
C PHE A 469 8.63 -29.97 -15.11
N LYS A 470 7.82 -30.37 -14.12
CA LYS A 470 7.82 -31.72 -13.58
C LYS A 470 7.46 -32.79 -14.61
N ALA A 471 6.52 -32.49 -15.51
CA ALA A 471 6.13 -33.41 -16.59
C ALA A 471 7.21 -33.56 -17.64
N LEU A 472 7.85 -32.48 -18.08
CA LEU A 472 8.94 -32.52 -19.06
C LEU A 472 10.20 -33.19 -18.51
N ALA A 473 10.51 -32.99 -17.22
CA ALA A 473 11.64 -33.68 -16.57
C ALA A 473 11.52 -35.21 -16.57
N LYS A 474 10.28 -35.75 -16.53
CA LYS A 474 10.04 -37.20 -16.67
C LYS A 474 10.40 -37.72 -18.06
N ASP A 475 10.33 -36.87 -19.09
CA ASP A 475 10.72 -37.17 -20.46
C ASP A 475 12.22 -36.84 -20.73
N GLY A 476 12.97 -36.49 -19.70
CA GLY A 476 14.39 -36.13 -19.79
C GLY A 476 14.64 -34.71 -20.31
N ILE A 477 13.59 -33.87 -20.40
CA ILE A 477 13.67 -32.47 -20.84
C ILE A 477 13.79 -31.58 -19.63
N THR A 478 14.91 -30.86 -19.51
CA THR A 478 15.16 -29.88 -18.44
C THR A 478 15.38 -28.47 -19.04
N PRO A 479 14.91 -27.41 -18.40
CA PRO A 479 15.26 -26.04 -18.81
C PRO A 479 16.78 -25.86 -18.81
N ARG A 480 17.29 -25.12 -19.79
CA ARG A 480 18.67 -24.68 -19.90
C ARG A 480 18.73 -23.21 -20.30
N ASP A 481 19.91 -22.63 -20.20
CA ASP A 481 20.13 -21.30 -20.73
C ASP A 481 19.95 -21.28 -22.25
N CYS A 482 19.28 -20.24 -22.74
CA CYS A 482 19.02 -20.02 -24.16
C CYS A 482 19.95 -18.92 -24.69
N SER A 483 20.41 -19.08 -25.92
CA SER A 483 21.08 -18.00 -26.65
C SER A 483 20.07 -16.92 -27.07
N LYS A 484 20.56 -15.73 -27.42
CA LYS A 484 19.69 -14.66 -27.98
C LYS A 484 18.93 -15.12 -29.22
N ASP A 485 19.59 -15.86 -30.09
CA ASP A 485 18.97 -16.38 -31.33
C ASP A 485 17.83 -17.36 -31.02
N GLU A 486 17.97 -18.18 -29.98
CA GLU A 486 16.89 -19.05 -29.52
C GLU A 486 15.73 -18.25 -28.90
N LEU A 487 16.02 -17.27 -28.05
CA LEU A 487 14.99 -16.38 -27.48
C LEU A 487 14.26 -15.56 -28.54
N ALA A 488 14.95 -15.17 -29.63
CA ALA A 488 14.36 -14.44 -30.75
C ALA A 488 13.32 -15.27 -31.54
N LEU A 489 13.22 -16.59 -31.31
CA LEU A 489 12.16 -17.45 -31.87
C LEU A 489 10.79 -17.20 -31.22
N LEU A 490 10.70 -16.48 -30.12
CA LEU A 490 9.44 -16.10 -29.45
C LEU A 490 8.76 -14.95 -30.20
N THR A 491 8.08 -15.29 -31.30
CA THR A 491 7.50 -14.33 -32.25
C THR A 491 5.97 -14.28 -32.25
N ALA A 492 5.31 -15.26 -31.61
CA ALA A 492 3.86 -15.29 -31.55
C ALA A 492 3.30 -14.07 -30.77
N PRO A 493 2.14 -13.55 -31.18
CA PRO A 493 1.52 -12.40 -30.50
C PRO A 493 1.34 -12.61 -28.99
N GLU A 494 0.96 -13.82 -28.57
CA GLU A 494 0.76 -14.18 -27.18
C GLU A 494 2.08 -14.22 -26.38
N GLU A 495 3.19 -14.61 -27.03
CA GLU A 495 4.53 -14.59 -26.44
C GLU A 495 4.98 -13.14 -26.22
N LYS A 496 4.84 -12.30 -27.24
CA LYS A 496 5.20 -10.88 -27.17
C LYS A 496 4.36 -10.11 -26.14
N GLU A 497 3.05 -10.32 -26.13
CA GLU A 497 2.16 -9.69 -25.14
C GLU A 497 2.54 -10.08 -23.70
N LEU A 498 2.86 -11.35 -23.46
CA LEU A 498 3.30 -11.85 -22.16
C LEU A 498 4.63 -11.26 -21.73
N ILE A 499 5.63 -11.19 -22.63
CA ILE A 499 6.95 -10.61 -22.35
C ILE A 499 6.85 -9.10 -22.10
N SER A 500 6.06 -8.38 -22.91
CA SER A 500 5.83 -6.94 -22.69
C SER A 500 5.18 -6.66 -21.34
N HIS A 501 4.26 -7.52 -20.89
CA HIS A 501 3.66 -7.38 -19.56
C HIS A 501 4.67 -7.69 -18.44
N LEU A 502 5.53 -8.70 -18.60
CA LEU A 502 6.61 -8.98 -17.66
C LEU A 502 7.55 -7.77 -17.48
N ALA A 503 7.87 -7.07 -18.57
CA ALA A 503 8.72 -5.88 -18.56
C ALA A 503 8.16 -4.72 -17.72
N LEU A 504 6.86 -4.64 -17.51
CA LEU A 504 6.20 -3.57 -16.74
C LEU A 504 6.37 -3.73 -15.22
N TYR A 505 6.83 -4.89 -14.72
CA TYR A 505 6.78 -5.21 -13.29
C TYR A 505 7.47 -4.16 -12.40
N THR A 506 8.70 -3.75 -12.74
CA THR A 506 9.43 -2.74 -11.97
C THR A 506 8.70 -1.40 -11.94
N ASN A 507 8.13 -0.99 -13.09
CA ASN A 507 7.38 0.27 -13.18
C ASN A 507 6.07 0.23 -12.40
N GLU A 508 5.37 -0.92 -12.36
CA GLU A 508 4.18 -1.10 -11.53
C GLU A 508 4.50 -1.00 -10.04
N ILE A 509 5.65 -1.56 -9.60
CA ILE A 509 6.14 -1.40 -8.22
C ILE A 509 6.39 0.06 -7.89
N ILE A 510 7.13 0.78 -8.75
CA ILE A 510 7.41 2.21 -8.56
C ILE A 510 6.11 3.02 -8.54
N SER A 511 5.18 2.73 -9.45
CA SER A 511 3.88 3.40 -9.52
C SER A 511 3.05 3.14 -8.26
N ALA A 512 3.01 1.89 -7.78
CA ALA A 512 2.31 1.53 -6.56
C ALA A 512 2.92 2.22 -5.31
N ALA A 513 4.24 2.35 -5.26
CA ALA A 513 4.94 3.06 -4.20
C ALA A 513 4.65 4.58 -4.23
N LYS A 514 4.66 5.20 -5.41
CA LYS A 514 4.34 6.63 -5.59
C LYS A 514 2.94 6.99 -5.14
N ASP A 515 1.97 6.16 -5.49
CA ASP A 515 0.56 6.43 -5.26
C ASP A 515 0.06 5.82 -3.93
N TYR A 516 0.95 5.17 -3.17
CA TYR A 516 0.63 4.43 -1.95
C TYR A 516 -0.50 3.41 -2.17
N ASP A 517 -0.52 2.77 -3.35
CA ASP A 517 -1.58 1.88 -3.80
C ASP A 517 -1.06 0.47 -4.17
N PRO A 518 -1.01 -0.48 -3.23
CA PRO A 518 -0.59 -1.85 -3.49
C PRO A 518 -1.56 -2.63 -4.39
N THR A 519 -2.77 -2.11 -4.65
CA THR A 519 -3.75 -2.78 -5.53
C THR A 519 -3.30 -2.84 -6.99
N LYS A 520 -2.39 -1.96 -7.40
CA LYS A 520 -1.74 -2.03 -8.72
C LYS A 520 -1.03 -3.35 -8.92
N ILE A 521 -0.39 -3.87 -7.87
CA ILE A 521 0.37 -5.12 -7.92
C ILE A 521 -0.56 -6.35 -8.00
N THR A 522 -1.68 -6.36 -7.29
CA THR A 522 -2.67 -7.44 -7.42
C THR A 522 -3.32 -7.46 -8.81
N ARG A 523 -3.61 -6.27 -9.38
CA ARG A 523 -4.08 -6.14 -10.76
C ARG A 523 -3.05 -6.65 -11.77
N TYR A 524 -1.79 -6.24 -11.60
CA TYR A 524 -0.68 -6.66 -12.45
C TYR A 524 -0.52 -8.18 -12.47
N VAL A 525 -0.43 -8.84 -11.30
CA VAL A 525 -0.20 -10.28 -11.23
C VAL A 525 -1.41 -11.10 -11.71
N THR A 526 -2.62 -10.60 -11.51
CA THR A 526 -3.84 -11.23 -12.05
C THR A 526 -3.85 -11.19 -13.57
N LYS A 527 -3.46 -10.05 -14.18
CA LYS A 527 -3.28 -9.92 -15.61
C LYS A 527 -2.17 -10.82 -16.14
N LEU A 528 -1.04 -10.90 -15.42
CA LEU A 528 0.06 -11.82 -15.76
C LEU A 528 -0.40 -13.28 -15.85
N ALA A 529 -1.17 -13.74 -14.85
CA ALA A 529 -1.74 -15.08 -14.85
C ALA A 529 -2.68 -15.30 -16.05
N THR A 530 -3.51 -14.30 -16.41
CA THR A 530 -4.40 -14.34 -17.56
C THR A 530 -3.61 -14.47 -18.87
N LEU A 531 -2.55 -13.67 -19.04
CA LEU A 531 -1.71 -13.70 -20.23
C LEU A 531 -0.94 -15.02 -20.34
N PHE A 532 -0.46 -15.55 -19.22
CA PHE A 532 0.15 -16.88 -19.20
C PHE A 532 -0.82 -17.97 -19.67
N HIS A 533 -2.06 -17.98 -19.19
CA HIS A 533 -3.04 -18.96 -19.66
C HIS A 533 -3.38 -18.81 -21.16
N LYS A 534 -3.46 -17.56 -21.66
CA LYS A 534 -3.64 -17.28 -23.08
C LYS A 534 -2.47 -17.84 -23.91
N PHE A 535 -1.24 -17.53 -23.51
CA PHE A 535 -0.02 -18.07 -24.12
C PHE A 535 -0.01 -19.60 -24.12
N TYR A 536 -0.25 -20.22 -22.96
CA TYR A 536 -0.21 -21.68 -22.82
C TYR A 536 -1.24 -22.41 -23.69
N ASN A 537 -2.39 -21.79 -23.94
CA ASN A 537 -3.43 -22.34 -24.81
C ASN A 537 -3.09 -22.18 -26.30
N ALA A 538 -2.41 -21.11 -26.69
CA ALA A 538 -2.08 -20.80 -28.07
C ALA A 538 -0.74 -21.43 -28.52
N CYS A 539 0.26 -21.47 -27.62
CA CYS A 539 1.62 -21.85 -27.93
C CYS A 539 1.98 -23.17 -27.22
N ARG A 540 2.21 -24.22 -28.00
CA ARG A 540 2.67 -25.50 -27.43
C ARG A 540 4.09 -25.35 -26.86
N VAL A 541 4.34 -25.92 -25.69
CA VAL A 541 5.69 -26.01 -25.12
C VAL A 541 6.31 -27.36 -25.48
N LYS A 542 5.60 -28.47 -25.20
CA LYS A 542 6.07 -29.83 -25.51
C LYS A 542 5.80 -30.19 -26.97
N GLY A 543 6.80 -30.73 -27.68
CA GLY A 543 6.67 -31.26 -29.04
C GLY A 543 7.03 -30.26 -30.15
N GLU A 544 7.54 -29.10 -29.78
CA GLU A 544 8.20 -28.17 -30.70
C GLU A 544 9.67 -28.55 -30.91
N GLU A 545 10.33 -27.93 -31.87
CA GLU A 545 11.78 -28.06 -32.04
C GLU A 545 12.52 -27.57 -30.78
N GLU A 546 13.63 -28.23 -30.46
CA GLU A 546 14.32 -28.02 -29.19
C GLU A 546 14.65 -26.56 -28.88
N PRO A 547 15.14 -25.71 -29.82
CA PRO A 547 15.42 -24.30 -29.52
C PRO A 547 14.17 -23.50 -29.12
N LEU A 548 13.06 -23.64 -29.84
CA LEU A 548 11.80 -22.95 -29.53
C LEU A 548 11.19 -23.48 -28.21
N MET A 549 11.26 -24.79 -27.99
CA MET A 549 10.79 -25.39 -26.72
C MET A 549 11.55 -24.83 -25.53
N GLN A 550 12.88 -24.70 -25.62
CA GLN A 550 13.69 -24.14 -24.53
C GLN A 550 13.40 -22.65 -24.32
N ALA A 551 13.22 -21.86 -25.38
CA ALA A 551 12.82 -20.46 -25.28
C ALA A 551 11.46 -20.29 -24.58
N ARG A 552 10.46 -21.13 -24.89
CA ARG A 552 9.15 -21.15 -24.22
C ARG A 552 9.25 -21.59 -22.76
N LEU A 553 10.16 -22.53 -22.44
CA LEU A 553 10.45 -22.92 -21.06
C LEU A 553 11.08 -21.77 -20.27
N ALA A 554 12.02 -21.03 -20.88
CA ALA A 554 12.59 -19.83 -20.27
C ALA A 554 11.51 -18.78 -19.96
N LEU A 555 10.58 -18.52 -20.91
CA LEU A 555 9.45 -17.63 -20.70
C LEU A 555 8.53 -18.12 -19.56
N CYS A 556 8.20 -19.42 -19.52
CA CYS A 556 7.46 -20.00 -18.39
C CYS A 556 8.20 -19.79 -17.05
N GLY A 557 9.53 -19.93 -17.05
CA GLY A 557 10.39 -19.68 -15.89
C GLY A 557 10.30 -18.23 -15.40
N CYS A 558 10.33 -17.26 -16.32
CA CYS A 558 10.16 -15.84 -16.02
C CYS A 558 8.80 -15.54 -15.37
N VAL A 559 7.72 -16.06 -15.95
CA VAL A 559 6.36 -15.89 -15.38
C VAL A 559 6.27 -16.48 -13.98
N ARG A 560 6.79 -17.71 -13.79
CA ARG A 560 6.82 -18.36 -12.48
C ARG A 560 7.55 -17.51 -11.44
N SER A 561 8.70 -16.97 -11.80
CA SER A 561 9.52 -16.16 -10.90
C SER A 561 8.80 -14.85 -10.51
N VAL A 562 8.19 -14.15 -11.46
CA VAL A 562 7.46 -12.90 -11.16
C VAL A 562 6.21 -13.16 -10.31
N ILE A 563 5.42 -14.21 -10.60
CA ILE A 563 4.28 -14.59 -9.74
C ILE A 563 4.77 -14.90 -8.32
N LYS A 564 5.84 -15.69 -8.18
CA LYS A 564 6.43 -16.01 -6.87
C LYS A 564 6.89 -14.75 -6.15
N ASN A 565 7.56 -13.81 -6.83
CA ASN A 565 8.03 -12.55 -6.24
C ASN A 565 6.86 -11.73 -5.69
N VAL A 566 5.76 -11.61 -6.44
CA VAL A 566 4.56 -10.87 -5.99
C VAL A 566 3.91 -11.54 -4.79
N LEU A 567 3.64 -12.86 -4.87
CA LEU A 567 2.96 -13.57 -3.80
C LEU A 567 3.79 -13.56 -2.50
N THR A 568 5.10 -13.80 -2.61
CA THR A 568 6.02 -13.75 -1.46
C THR A 568 6.10 -12.37 -0.84
N MET A 569 6.17 -11.31 -1.67
CA MET A 569 6.18 -9.91 -1.22
C MET A 569 4.94 -9.59 -0.38
N PHE A 570 3.79 -10.17 -0.71
CA PHE A 570 2.53 -9.97 0.02
C PHE A 570 2.27 -11.02 1.12
N ASN A 571 3.28 -11.83 1.49
CA ASN A 571 3.17 -12.92 2.47
C ASN A 571 2.06 -13.93 2.12
N ILE A 572 1.84 -14.16 0.81
CA ILE A 572 0.89 -15.13 0.26
C ILE A 572 1.68 -16.37 -0.16
N THR A 573 1.15 -17.55 0.12
CA THR A 573 1.81 -18.81 -0.26
C THR A 573 1.84 -19.00 -1.77
N CYS A 574 2.90 -19.63 -2.26
CA CYS A 574 3.11 -19.89 -3.67
C CYS A 574 3.25 -21.42 -3.89
N PRO A 575 2.13 -22.17 -3.99
CA PRO A 575 2.16 -23.62 -4.07
C PRO A 575 2.73 -24.10 -5.40
N GLU A 576 3.45 -25.22 -5.37
CA GLU A 576 3.97 -25.89 -6.58
C GLU A 576 3.01 -26.94 -7.15
N SER A 577 1.92 -27.21 -6.47
CA SER A 577 0.85 -28.13 -6.89
C SER A 577 -0.48 -27.73 -6.24
N MET A 578 -1.53 -27.79 -7.00
CA MET A 578 -2.92 -27.53 -6.57
C MET A 578 -3.85 -28.56 -7.18
#